data_b5e7db6f8d44adce73047e49152e2681
#
_entry.id   b5e7db6f8d44adce73047e49152e2681
#
_cell.length_a   1.000
_cell.length_b   1.000
_cell.length_c   1.000
_cell.angle_alpha   90.00
_cell.angle_beta   90.00
_cell.angle_gamma   90.00
#
_symmetry.space_group_name_H-M   'P 1'
#
loop_
_entity.id
_entity.type
_entity.pdbx_description
1 polymer ?
#
loop_
_entity_poly.entity_id
_entity_poly.type
_entity_poly.pdbx_seq_one_letter_code
_entity_poly.pdbx_strand_id
1 'polypeptide(L)'
;AAQIVPREVYQSSITWASTAWESGGVLGPAVGGILLGKAGYSFTFGIIVVFLCIAIISLLMIDKKPIQFIPKGESVYESAIQGLKFVYHNKVILSCITLDLFAVLFGGAIALLPVYAKDILHVGAEGLGWLRASQAMGAILMLLFLAYFPIKKNAGKILLGSVFGFGIFIILFGISKLFWFSMFCLIMSGALDGISVSIRHTIVQMATPDEMRGRVSAVNSMFIGSSNEIGEFESGATASLMGTVPAVIFGGCMTCLVVIVTFFTSPSIRKLELKEHSATD
;
A
#
# COMPACT_ATOMS: atom_id res chain seq x y z
N ALA A 1 3.49 -15.28 -12.75
CA ALA A 1 3.91 -16.36 -11.81
C ALA A 1 3.04 -17.61 -11.96
N ALA A 2 1.71 -17.52 -11.98
CA ALA A 2 0.79 -18.66 -12.00
C ALA A 2 0.99 -19.68 -13.14
N GLN A 3 1.59 -19.30 -14.25
CA GLN A 3 1.80 -20.17 -15.43
C GLN A 3 3.22 -20.74 -15.50
N ILE A 4 4.14 -20.21 -14.71
CA ILE A 4 5.56 -20.57 -14.77
C ILE A 4 5.90 -21.60 -13.68
N VAL A 5 5.17 -21.56 -12.56
CA VAL A 5 5.47 -22.34 -11.36
C VAL A 5 4.49 -23.50 -11.21
N PRO A 6 4.94 -24.73 -10.87
CA PRO A 6 4.06 -25.86 -10.55
C PRO A 6 3.08 -25.52 -9.42
N ARG A 7 1.89 -26.14 -9.45
CA ARG A 7 0.82 -25.85 -8.48
C ARG A 7 1.23 -26.13 -7.03
N GLU A 8 2.08 -27.12 -6.80
CA GLU A 8 2.55 -27.56 -5.48
C GLU A 8 3.37 -26.47 -4.75
N VAL A 9 4.07 -25.62 -5.51
CA VAL A 9 4.92 -24.56 -4.95
C VAL A 9 4.38 -23.15 -5.22
N TYR A 10 3.12 -23.06 -5.71
CA TYR A 10 2.50 -21.79 -6.10
C TYR A 10 2.39 -20.82 -4.93
N GLN A 11 1.95 -21.29 -3.77
CA GLN A 11 1.82 -20.45 -2.57
C GLN A 11 3.18 -19.91 -2.10
N SER A 12 4.20 -20.76 -2.11
CA SER A 12 5.58 -20.35 -1.80
C SER A 12 6.10 -19.31 -2.79
N SER A 13 5.81 -19.46 -4.08
CA SER A 13 6.20 -18.51 -5.12
C SER A 13 5.56 -17.12 -4.90
N ILE A 14 4.28 -17.08 -4.54
CA ILE A 14 3.59 -15.82 -4.21
C ILE A 14 4.23 -15.16 -2.99
N THR A 15 4.50 -15.95 -1.95
CA THR A 15 5.14 -15.43 -0.72
C THR A 15 6.52 -14.83 -1.03
N TRP A 16 7.36 -15.52 -1.81
CA TRP A 16 8.67 -15.01 -2.21
C TRP A 16 8.56 -13.73 -3.06
N ALA A 17 7.63 -13.69 -4.02
CA ALA A 17 7.42 -12.51 -4.85
C ALA A 17 6.96 -11.31 -4.01
N SER A 18 6.04 -11.51 -3.07
CA SER A 18 5.59 -10.46 -2.15
C SER A 18 6.71 -9.99 -1.23
N THR A 19 7.51 -10.94 -0.67
CA THR A 19 8.66 -10.59 0.17
C THR A 19 9.70 -9.79 -0.59
N ALA A 20 9.98 -10.16 -1.84
CA ALA A 20 10.92 -9.42 -2.70
C ALA A 20 10.41 -8.00 -2.99
N TRP A 21 9.13 -7.85 -3.28
CA TRP A 21 8.50 -6.55 -3.50
C TRP A 21 8.59 -5.64 -2.27
N GLU A 22 8.19 -6.15 -1.10
CA GLU A 22 8.24 -5.41 0.16
C GLU A 22 9.69 -5.06 0.55
N SER A 23 10.62 -6.02 0.40
CA SER A 23 12.04 -5.77 0.66
C SER A 23 12.61 -4.68 -0.25
N GLY A 24 12.21 -4.68 -1.53
CA GLY A 24 12.59 -3.62 -2.47
C GLY A 24 12.05 -2.25 -2.06
N GLY A 25 10.82 -2.19 -1.55
CA GLY A 25 10.20 -0.96 -1.04
C GLY A 25 10.93 -0.34 0.14
N VAL A 26 11.55 -1.17 1.01
CA VAL A 26 12.35 -0.68 2.15
C VAL A 26 13.80 -0.40 1.75
N LEU A 27 14.45 -1.40 1.14
CA LEU A 27 15.89 -1.32 0.86
C LEU A 27 16.20 -0.35 -0.29
N GLY A 28 15.29 -0.26 -1.28
CA GLY A 28 15.49 0.62 -2.44
C GLY A 28 15.73 2.08 -2.05
N PRO A 29 14.79 2.74 -1.38
CA PRO A 29 14.95 4.13 -0.95
C PRO A 29 16.12 4.34 0.02
N ALA A 30 16.32 3.44 0.99
CA ALA A 30 17.40 3.53 1.97
C ALA A 30 18.78 3.45 1.29
N VAL A 31 19.02 2.38 0.52
CA VAL A 31 20.29 2.18 -0.19
C VAL A 31 20.49 3.24 -1.26
N GLY A 32 19.44 3.53 -2.04
CA GLY A 32 19.48 4.56 -3.07
C GLY A 32 19.81 5.94 -2.52
N GLY A 33 19.22 6.33 -1.39
CA GLY A 33 19.50 7.59 -0.71
C GLY A 33 20.95 7.68 -0.21
N ILE A 34 21.47 6.60 0.41
CA ILE A 34 22.87 6.52 0.88
C ILE A 34 23.86 6.63 -0.29
N LEU A 35 23.61 5.86 -1.37
CA LEU A 35 24.45 5.88 -2.57
C LEU A 35 24.45 7.27 -3.21
N LEU A 36 23.27 7.87 -3.34
CA LEU A 36 23.13 9.20 -3.93
C LEU A 36 23.85 10.26 -3.10
N GLY A 37 23.74 10.19 -1.77
CA GLY A 37 24.39 11.12 -0.86
C GLY A 37 25.92 10.98 -0.81
N LYS A 38 26.45 9.75 -0.92
CA LYS A 38 27.91 9.49 -0.79
C LYS A 38 28.65 9.37 -2.11
N ALA A 39 28.03 8.76 -3.13
CA ALA A 39 28.69 8.45 -4.40
C ALA A 39 28.19 9.31 -5.59
N GLY A 40 27.15 10.10 -5.38
CA GLY A 40 26.58 10.99 -6.37
C GLY A 40 25.71 10.32 -7.43
N TYR A 41 25.14 11.13 -8.32
CA TYR A 41 24.14 10.69 -9.31
C TYR A 41 24.68 9.64 -10.29
N SER A 42 25.82 9.89 -10.93
CA SER A 42 26.35 9.02 -11.99
C SER A 42 26.61 7.61 -11.51
N PHE A 43 27.19 7.45 -10.32
CA PHE A 43 27.47 6.14 -9.74
C PHE A 43 26.18 5.41 -9.35
N THR A 44 25.24 6.12 -8.72
CA THR A 44 23.94 5.54 -8.29
C THR A 44 23.12 5.06 -9.49
N PHE A 45 23.00 5.88 -10.54
CA PHE A 45 22.31 5.47 -11.76
C PHE A 45 23.03 4.34 -12.50
N GLY A 46 24.38 4.31 -12.47
CA GLY A 46 25.16 3.19 -13.01
C GLY A 46 24.80 1.85 -12.35
N ILE A 47 24.69 1.83 -11.02
CA ILE A 47 24.25 0.64 -10.27
C ILE A 47 22.83 0.23 -10.67
N ILE A 48 21.90 1.17 -10.79
CA ILE A 48 20.52 0.89 -11.22
C ILE A 48 20.51 0.23 -12.60
N VAL A 49 21.28 0.75 -13.55
CA VAL A 49 21.40 0.16 -14.89
C VAL A 49 21.94 -1.27 -14.82
N VAL A 50 22.96 -1.52 -13.99
CA VAL A 50 23.49 -2.89 -13.80
C VAL A 50 22.41 -3.84 -13.27
N PHE A 51 21.64 -3.45 -12.25
CA PHE A 51 20.56 -4.28 -11.73
C PHE A 51 19.46 -4.52 -12.77
N LEU A 52 19.10 -3.50 -13.58
CA LEU A 52 18.15 -3.68 -14.68
C LEU A 52 18.66 -4.67 -15.73
N CYS A 53 19.96 -4.59 -16.10
CA CYS A 53 20.56 -5.56 -17.02
C CYS A 53 20.52 -6.98 -16.44
N ILE A 54 20.84 -7.16 -15.15
CA ILE A 54 20.75 -8.46 -14.48
C ILE A 54 19.31 -8.98 -14.50
N ALA A 55 18.32 -8.12 -14.22
CA ALA A 55 16.91 -8.48 -14.26
C ALA A 55 16.48 -8.92 -15.68
N ILE A 56 16.88 -8.19 -16.72
CA ILE A 56 16.60 -8.55 -18.12
C ILE A 56 17.23 -9.89 -18.48
N ILE A 57 18.50 -10.10 -18.14
CA ILE A 57 19.20 -11.38 -18.40
C ILE A 57 18.49 -12.52 -17.68
N SER A 58 18.09 -12.33 -16.40
CA SER A 58 17.35 -13.32 -15.64
C SER A 58 16.01 -13.68 -16.28
N LEU A 59 15.28 -12.68 -16.81
CA LEU A 59 14.04 -12.91 -17.55
C LEU A 59 14.25 -13.68 -18.85
N LEU A 60 15.33 -13.41 -19.58
CA LEU A 60 15.68 -14.12 -20.83
C LEU A 60 16.07 -15.58 -20.59
N MET A 61 16.53 -15.91 -19.38
CA MET A 61 16.87 -17.29 -18.98
C MET A 61 15.64 -18.13 -18.61
N ILE A 62 14.45 -17.52 -18.51
CA ILE A 62 13.22 -18.26 -18.21
C ILE A 62 12.72 -18.95 -19.46
N ASP A 63 12.56 -20.29 -19.38
CA ASP A 63 12.00 -21.08 -20.47
C ASP A 63 10.56 -20.66 -20.80
N LYS A 64 10.28 -20.58 -22.12
CA LYS A 64 8.94 -20.31 -22.63
C LYS A 64 8.03 -21.50 -22.29
N LYS A 65 7.07 -21.30 -21.40
CA LYS A 65 6.05 -22.32 -21.13
C LYS A 65 4.76 -21.99 -21.89
N PRO A 66 4.08 -23.03 -22.45
CA PRO A 66 2.81 -22.80 -23.14
C PRO A 66 1.76 -22.27 -22.15
N ILE A 67 0.93 -21.36 -22.62
CA ILE A 67 -0.18 -20.80 -21.86
C ILE A 67 -1.18 -21.95 -21.56
N GLN A 68 -1.24 -22.40 -20.31
CA GLN A 68 -2.07 -23.54 -19.91
C GLN A 68 -3.57 -23.25 -19.85
N PHE A 69 -3.95 -21.99 -19.76
CA PHE A 69 -5.36 -21.62 -19.64
C PHE A 69 -5.62 -20.24 -20.30
N ILE A 70 -6.27 -20.27 -21.44
CA ILE A 70 -6.97 -19.13 -22.00
C ILE A 70 -8.44 -19.37 -21.66
N PRO A 71 -9.11 -18.54 -20.85
CA PRO A 71 -10.55 -18.66 -20.65
C PRO A 71 -11.22 -18.55 -22.03
N LYS A 72 -11.79 -19.63 -22.50
CA LYS A 72 -12.52 -19.63 -23.77
C LYS A 72 -13.78 -18.77 -23.59
N GLY A 73 -13.84 -17.60 -24.21
CA GLY A 73 -15.07 -16.90 -24.48
C GLY A 73 -15.35 -15.62 -23.69
N GLU A 74 -14.60 -15.26 -22.64
CA GLU A 74 -14.84 -13.99 -21.95
C GLU A 74 -13.79 -12.94 -22.36
N SER A 75 -14.28 -11.78 -22.77
CA SER A 75 -13.43 -10.59 -22.98
C SER A 75 -12.83 -10.12 -21.65
N VAL A 76 -11.57 -9.65 -21.67
CA VAL A 76 -10.93 -9.01 -20.49
C VAL A 76 -11.81 -7.88 -19.95
N TYR A 77 -12.49 -7.16 -20.85
CA TYR A 77 -13.41 -6.10 -20.49
C TYR A 77 -14.66 -6.62 -19.76
N GLU A 78 -15.24 -7.73 -20.19
CA GLU A 78 -16.39 -8.36 -19.53
C GLU A 78 -16.01 -8.86 -18.12
N SER A 79 -14.84 -9.49 -17.98
CA SER A 79 -14.31 -9.92 -16.69
C SER A 79 -14.10 -8.74 -15.73
N ALA A 80 -13.57 -7.61 -16.23
CA ALA A 80 -13.38 -6.40 -15.43
C ALA A 80 -14.73 -5.81 -14.97
N ILE A 81 -15.72 -5.73 -15.87
CA ILE A 81 -17.08 -5.26 -15.54
C ILE A 81 -17.75 -6.17 -14.50
N GLN A 82 -17.60 -7.49 -14.62
CA GLN A 82 -18.17 -8.42 -13.65
C GLN A 82 -17.55 -8.23 -12.27
N GLY A 83 -16.21 -8.06 -12.20
CA GLY A 83 -15.51 -7.73 -10.97
C GLY A 83 -16.01 -6.42 -10.35
N LEU A 84 -16.15 -5.37 -11.17
CA LEU A 84 -16.65 -4.06 -10.72
C LEU A 84 -18.09 -4.14 -10.21
N LYS A 85 -18.97 -4.84 -10.94
CA LYS A 85 -20.37 -5.06 -10.51
C LYS A 85 -20.43 -5.80 -9.18
N PHE A 86 -19.60 -6.83 -9.00
CA PHE A 86 -19.54 -7.59 -7.74
C PHE A 86 -19.12 -6.69 -6.58
N VAL A 87 -18.05 -5.90 -6.74
CA VAL A 87 -17.57 -4.94 -5.73
C VAL A 87 -18.66 -3.93 -5.39
N TYR A 88 -19.35 -3.38 -6.40
CA TYR A 88 -20.42 -2.39 -6.20
C TYR A 88 -21.62 -2.94 -5.43
N HIS A 89 -22.00 -4.21 -5.66
CA HIS A 89 -23.12 -4.85 -4.98
C HIS A 89 -22.76 -5.36 -3.56
N ASN A 90 -21.48 -5.56 -3.27
CA ASN A 90 -21.04 -5.98 -1.94
C ASN A 90 -20.70 -4.76 -1.08
N LYS A 91 -21.65 -4.36 -0.23
CA LYS A 91 -21.53 -3.16 0.62
C LYS A 91 -20.28 -3.17 1.52
N VAL A 92 -19.83 -4.34 1.97
CA VAL A 92 -18.64 -4.45 2.84
C VAL A 92 -17.36 -4.19 2.04
N ILE A 93 -17.21 -4.86 0.90
CA ILE A 93 -16.04 -4.68 0.01
C ILE A 93 -15.99 -3.23 -0.49
N LEU A 94 -17.12 -2.71 -0.97
CA LEU A 94 -17.22 -1.34 -1.48
C LEU A 94 -16.80 -0.32 -0.40
N SER A 95 -17.32 -0.47 0.82
CA SER A 95 -16.97 0.45 1.91
C SER A 95 -15.49 0.36 2.31
N CYS A 96 -14.88 -0.85 2.29
CA CYS A 96 -13.46 -1.02 2.55
C CYS A 96 -12.59 -0.37 1.47
N ILE A 97 -12.92 -0.58 0.19
CA ILE A 97 -12.18 0.01 -0.94
C ILE A 97 -12.35 1.53 -0.95
N THR A 98 -13.56 2.03 -0.71
CA THR A 98 -13.84 3.47 -0.66
C THR A 98 -13.11 4.16 0.49
N LEU A 99 -13.08 3.55 1.68
CA LEU A 99 -12.32 4.05 2.83
C LEU A 99 -10.84 4.19 2.48
N ASP A 100 -10.27 3.16 1.85
CA ASP A 100 -8.87 3.16 1.43
C ASP A 100 -8.59 4.22 0.36
N LEU A 101 -9.42 4.26 -0.67
CA LEU A 101 -9.29 5.20 -1.77
C LEU A 101 -9.18 6.64 -1.26
N PHE A 102 -10.11 7.05 -0.39
CA PHE A 102 -10.09 8.41 0.14
C PHE A 102 -9.00 8.64 1.19
N ALA A 103 -8.67 7.62 1.99
CA ALA A 103 -7.58 7.74 2.96
C ALA A 103 -6.23 7.92 2.27
N VAL A 104 -5.98 7.17 1.20
CA VAL A 104 -4.74 7.26 0.41
C VAL A 104 -4.73 8.52 -0.45
N LEU A 105 -5.87 8.87 -1.08
CA LEU A 105 -6.02 10.08 -1.89
C LEU A 105 -5.56 11.33 -1.12
N PHE A 106 -5.99 11.47 0.12
CA PHE A 106 -5.65 12.63 0.94
C PHE A 106 -4.40 12.40 1.80
N GLY A 107 -4.03 11.14 2.10
CA GLY A 107 -2.87 10.79 2.93
C GLY A 107 -1.52 10.85 2.22
N GLY A 108 -1.44 11.40 1.01
CA GLY A 108 -0.31 11.36 0.08
C GLY A 108 0.95 12.13 0.50
N ALA A 109 1.30 12.20 1.80
CA ALA A 109 2.50 12.86 2.31
C ALA A 109 3.81 12.37 1.66
N ILE A 110 3.82 11.14 1.11
CA ILE A 110 5.01 10.52 0.47
C ILE A 110 5.47 11.32 -0.75
N ALA A 111 4.55 11.83 -1.56
CA ALA A 111 4.86 12.66 -2.72
C ALA A 111 5.63 13.93 -2.35
N LEU A 112 5.40 14.46 -1.15
CA LEU A 112 6.02 15.69 -0.65
C LEU A 112 7.30 15.45 0.16
N LEU A 113 7.70 14.19 0.42
CA LEU A 113 8.93 13.87 1.16
C LEU A 113 10.20 14.51 0.59
N PRO A 114 10.41 14.61 -0.75
CA PRO A 114 11.58 15.29 -1.30
C PRO A 114 11.64 16.76 -0.87
N VAL A 115 10.51 17.46 -0.88
CA VAL A 115 10.42 18.87 -0.45
C VAL A 115 10.66 18.98 1.07
N TYR A 116 10.07 18.06 1.85
CA TYR A 116 10.29 17.99 3.31
C TYR A 116 11.76 17.77 3.65
N ALA A 117 12.43 16.82 3.00
CA ALA A 117 13.84 16.51 3.25
C ALA A 117 14.76 17.68 2.91
N LYS A 118 14.47 18.38 1.81
CA LYS A 118 15.30 19.49 1.32
C LYS A 118 15.05 20.80 2.05
N ASP A 119 13.78 21.23 2.13
CA ASP A 119 13.43 22.62 2.46
C ASP A 119 12.96 22.79 3.92
N ILE A 120 12.55 21.68 4.60
CA ILE A 120 12.02 21.74 5.97
C ILE A 120 12.98 21.09 6.97
N LEU A 121 13.46 19.87 6.66
CA LEU A 121 14.35 19.11 7.55
C LEU A 121 15.84 19.30 7.24
N HIS A 122 16.18 19.81 6.04
CA HIS A 122 17.54 20.06 5.56
C HIS A 122 18.49 18.84 5.68
N VAL A 123 17.98 17.63 5.38
CA VAL A 123 18.70 16.36 5.58
C VAL A 123 19.28 15.74 4.30
N GLY A 124 19.10 16.35 3.15
CA GLY A 124 19.65 15.88 1.87
C GLY A 124 19.09 14.54 1.38
N ALA A 125 19.80 13.92 0.41
CA ALA A 125 19.34 12.68 -0.25
C ALA A 125 19.36 11.46 0.68
N GLU A 126 20.35 11.37 1.57
CA GLU A 126 20.43 10.28 2.56
C GLU A 126 19.25 10.34 3.52
N GLY A 127 18.92 11.51 4.05
CA GLY A 127 17.77 11.70 4.92
C GLY A 127 16.45 11.40 4.22
N LEU A 128 16.29 11.77 2.95
CA LEU A 128 15.14 11.40 2.14
C LEU A 128 14.99 9.88 2.01
N GLY A 129 16.11 9.16 1.79
CA GLY A 129 16.12 7.71 1.73
C GLY A 129 15.59 7.08 3.01
N TRP A 130 16.06 7.56 4.17
CA TRP A 130 15.59 7.10 5.48
C TRP A 130 14.13 7.46 5.75
N LEU A 131 13.64 8.63 5.38
CA LEU A 131 12.24 9.00 5.52
C LEU A 131 11.33 8.09 4.69
N ARG A 132 11.69 7.79 3.44
CA ARG A 132 10.94 6.85 2.60
C ARG A 132 10.95 5.42 3.15
N ALA A 133 12.12 4.95 3.59
CA ALA A 133 12.26 3.62 4.18
C ALA A 133 11.46 3.49 5.50
N SER A 134 11.32 4.56 6.27
CA SER A 134 10.64 4.56 7.57
C SER A 134 9.20 4.07 7.49
N GLN A 135 8.43 4.51 6.49
CA GLN A 135 7.05 4.07 6.34
C GLN A 135 6.95 2.59 5.99
N ALA A 136 7.76 2.12 5.05
CA ALA A 136 7.79 0.71 4.68
C ALA A 136 8.28 -0.17 5.84
N MET A 137 9.26 0.29 6.63
CA MET A 137 9.70 -0.41 7.86
C MET A 137 8.55 -0.57 8.86
N GLY A 138 7.77 0.49 9.09
CA GLY A 138 6.59 0.43 9.96
C GLY A 138 5.58 -0.61 9.49
N ALA A 139 5.24 -0.61 8.21
CA ALA A 139 4.31 -1.56 7.60
C ALA A 139 4.81 -3.01 7.75
N ILE A 140 6.07 -3.29 7.42
CA ILE A 140 6.66 -4.64 7.54
C ILE A 140 6.67 -5.12 8.97
N LEU A 141 7.15 -4.31 9.92
CA LEU A 141 7.19 -4.69 11.33
C LEU A 141 5.79 -5.03 11.85
N MET A 142 4.78 -4.25 11.45
CA MET A 142 3.41 -4.52 11.84
C MET A 142 2.83 -5.75 11.16
N LEU A 143 3.09 -5.98 9.87
CA LEU A 143 2.64 -7.19 9.19
C LEU A 143 3.28 -8.45 9.79
N LEU A 144 4.56 -8.41 10.15
CA LEU A 144 5.22 -9.49 10.88
C LEU A 144 4.57 -9.72 12.24
N PHE A 145 4.27 -8.66 12.99
CA PHE A 145 3.56 -8.77 14.27
C PHE A 145 2.18 -9.42 14.10
N LEU A 146 1.41 -9.01 13.07
CA LEU A 146 0.09 -9.57 12.79
C LEU A 146 0.14 -11.02 12.29
N ALA A 147 1.24 -11.47 11.71
CA ALA A 147 1.43 -12.87 11.34
C ALA A 147 1.46 -13.79 12.58
N TYR A 148 2.00 -13.30 13.70
CA TYR A 148 1.99 -14.03 14.97
C TYR A 148 0.74 -13.76 15.82
N PHE A 149 0.16 -12.57 15.72
CA PHE A 149 -0.98 -12.12 16.50
C PHE A 149 -2.13 -11.65 15.59
N PRO A 150 -2.81 -12.58 14.89
CA PRO A 150 -3.86 -12.22 13.93
C PRO A 150 -5.07 -11.56 14.61
N ILE A 151 -5.63 -10.55 13.96
CA ILE A 151 -6.81 -9.84 14.41
C ILE A 151 -8.04 -10.70 14.13
N LYS A 152 -8.69 -11.20 15.19
CA LYS A 152 -9.89 -12.08 15.09
C LYS A 152 -11.20 -11.34 15.40
N LYS A 153 -11.17 -10.41 16.36
CA LYS A 153 -12.36 -9.69 16.85
C LYS A 153 -12.27 -8.20 16.55
N ASN A 154 -13.41 -7.55 16.42
CA ASN A 154 -13.54 -6.11 16.21
C ASN A 154 -12.75 -5.58 15.01
N ALA A 155 -12.55 -6.37 13.96
CA ALA A 155 -11.72 -6.02 12.82
C ALA A 155 -12.12 -4.67 12.20
N GLY A 156 -13.42 -4.40 12.09
CA GLY A 156 -13.91 -3.14 11.55
C GLY A 156 -13.57 -1.91 12.41
N LYS A 157 -13.61 -2.04 13.75
CA LYS A 157 -13.21 -0.94 14.64
C LYS A 157 -11.69 -0.70 14.60
N ILE A 158 -10.93 -1.79 14.54
CA ILE A 158 -9.46 -1.73 14.42
C ILE A 158 -9.07 -1.09 13.08
N LEU A 159 -9.74 -1.46 11.98
CA LEU A 159 -9.53 -0.84 10.67
C LEU A 159 -9.76 0.68 10.71
N LEU A 160 -10.90 1.12 11.23
CA LEU A 160 -11.21 2.55 11.35
C LEU A 160 -10.22 3.26 12.28
N GLY A 161 -9.87 2.65 13.42
CA GLY A 161 -8.87 3.19 14.35
C GLY A 161 -7.48 3.30 13.73
N SER A 162 -7.08 2.34 12.92
CA SER A 162 -5.78 2.35 12.22
C SER A 162 -5.72 3.48 11.19
N VAL A 163 -6.75 3.63 10.35
CA VAL A 163 -6.79 4.70 9.34
C VAL A 163 -6.88 6.07 10.02
N PHE A 164 -7.61 6.20 11.14
CA PHE A 164 -7.66 7.44 11.91
C PHE A 164 -6.30 7.79 12.51
N GLY A 165 -5.63 6.82 13.13
CA GLY A 165 -4.29 6.98 13.67
C GLY A 165 -3.26 7.31 12.58
N PHE A 166 -3.36 6.69 11.40
CA PHE A 166 -2.57 7.05 10.24
C PHE A 166 -2.70 8.54 9.92
N GLY A 167 -3.93 9.07 9.81
CA GLY A 167 -4.17 10.50 9.58
C GLY A 167 -3.55 11.40 10.66
N ILE A 168 -3.63 11.00 11.94
CA ILE A 168 -2.99 11.74 13.04
C ILE A 168 -1.48 11.78 12.87
N PHE A 169 -0.81 10.65 12.57
CA PHE A 169 0.63 10.62 12.40
C PHE A 169 1.09 11.39 11.15
N ILE A 170 0.28 11.46 10.10
CA ILE A 170 0.53 12.34 8.95
C ILE A 170 0.46 13.82 9.38
N ILE A 171 -0.51 14.22 10.21
CA ILE A 171 -0.58 15.59 10.76
C ILE A 171 0.66 15.89 11.60
N LEU A 172 1.04 14.98 12.51
CA LEU A 172 2.22 15.12 13.36
C LEU A 172 3.51 15.22 12.55
N PHE A 173 3.63 14.42 11.48
CA PHE A 173 4.71 14.53 10.51
C PHE A 173 4.70 15.92 9.86
N GLY A 174 3.53 16.41 9.42
CA GLY A 174 3.38 17.71 8.78
C GLY A 174 3.85 18.89 9.65
N ILE A 175 3.68 18.80 10.96
CA ILE A 175 4.10 19.85 11.92
C ILE A 175 5.58 19.67 12.31
N SER A 176 6.15 18.49 12.10
CA SER A 176 7.49 18.13 12.56
C SER A 176 8.58 18.94 11.85
N LYS A 177 9.55 19.42 12.63
CA LYS A 177 10.82 20.02 12.14
C LYS A 177 12.04 19.22 12.57
N LEU A 178 11.85 18.08 13.26
CA LEU A 178 12.90 17.22 13.75
C LEU A 178 12.96 15.94 12.94
N PHE A 179 14.09 15.62 12.35
CA PHE A 179 14.28 14.43 11.50
C PHE A 179 13.86 13.13 12.19
N TRP A 180 14.33 12.89 13.40
CA TRP A 180 14.02 11.67 14.15
C TRP A 180 12.54 11.54 14.51
N PHE A 181 11.90 12.66 14.85
CA PHE A 181 10.46 12.67 15.13
C PHE A 181 9.64 12.47 13.84
N SER A 182 10.08 13.04 12.73
CA SER A 182 9.47 12.80 11.40
C SER A 182 9.58 11.32 11.00
N MET A 183 10.75 10.69 11.20
CA MET A 183 10.93 9.25 10.99
C MET A 183 9.99 8.43 11.87
N PHE A 184 9.90 8.75 13.15
CA PHE A 184 8.98 8.07 14.07
C PHE A 184 7.52 8.18 13.60
N CYS A 185 7.08 9.36 13.20
CA CYS A 185 5.73 9.56 12.67
C CYS A 185 5.47 8.72 11.41
N LEU A 186 6.44 8.65 10.50
CA LEU A 186 6.34 7.83 9.29
C LEU A 186 6.35 6.33 9.59
N ILE A 187 7.16 5.85 10.55
CA ILE A 187 7.14 4.46 11.01
C ILE A 187 5.76 4.11 11.58
N MET A 188 5.20 4.97 12.44
CA MET A 188 3.90 4.74 13.03
C MET A 188 2.77 4.80 12.00
N SER A 189 2.84 5.73 11.04
CA SER A 189 1.88 5.79 9.94
C SER A 189 1.93 4.50 9.10
N GLY A 190 3.13 4.03 8.75
CA GLY A 190 3.31 2.77 8.02
C GLY A 190 2.80 1.55 8.79
N ALA A 191 3.05 1.48 10.10
CA ALA A 191 2.53 0.41 10.95
C ALA A 191 1.00 0.37 10.97
N LEU A 192 0.35 1.52 11.09
CA LEU A 192 -1.10 1.64 11.07
C LEU A 192 -1.71 1.33 9.70
N ASP A 193 -1.02 1.72 8.63
CA ASP A 193 -1.40 1.33 7.27
C ASP A 193 -1.27 -0.18 7.07
N GLY A 194 -0.20 -0.81 7.56
CA GLY A 194 -0.03 -2.26 7.56
C GLY A 194 -1.19 -3.01 8.23
N ILE A 195 -1.72 -2.51 9.36
CA ILE A 195 -2.93 -3.05 9.98
C ILE A 195 -4.13 -2.93 9.03
N SER A 196 -4.33 -1.74 8.46
CA SER A 196 -5.42 -1.45 7.55
C SER A 196 -5.38 -2.35 6.31
N VAL A 197 -4.22 -2.48 5.67
CA VAL A 197 -3.98 -3.34 4.50
C VAL A 197 -4.30 -4.81 4.83
N SER A 198 -3.77 -5.33 5.95
CA SER A 198 -3.99 -6.72 6.38
C SER A 198 -5.48 -7.03 6.57
N ILE A 199 -6.22 -6.16 7.27
CA ILE A 199 -7.65 -6.34 7.52
C ILE A 199 -8.43 -6.26 6.20
N ARG A 200 -8.17 -5.28 5.35
CA ARG A 200 -8.86 -5.11 4.06
C ARG A 200 -8.62 -6.30 3.13
N HIS A 201 -7.37 -6.76 3.01
CA HIS A 201 -7.06 -7.96 2.23
C HIS A 201 -7.84 -9.18 2.72
N THR A 202 -7.89 -9.39 4.03
CA THR A 202 -8.63 -10.50 4.63
C THR A 202 -10.13 -10.39 4.33
N ILE A 203 -10.72 -9.19 4.49
CA ILE A 203 -12.13 -8.94 4.21
C ILE A 203 -12.46 -9.23 2.74
N VAL A 204 -11.67 -8.69 1.81
CA VAL A 204 -11.87 -8.87 0.38
C VAL A 204 -11.79 -10.35 0.01
N GLN A 205 -10.81 -11.09 0.55
CA GLN A 205 -10.66 -12.51 0.27
C GLN A 205 -11.81 -13.35 0.84
N MET A 206 -12.24 -13.08 2.09
CA MET A 206 -13.33 -13.83 2.74
C MET A 206 -14.71 -13.52 2.13
N ALA A 207 -14.94 -12.28 1.69
CA ALA A 207 -16.21 -11.86 1.11
C ALA A 207 -16.34 -12.16 -0.38
N THR A 208 -15.28 -12.70 -1.02
CA THR A 208 -15.25 -12.98 -2.46
C THR A 208 -15.25 -14.49 -2.72
N PRO A 209 -16.24 -15.02 -3.48
CA PRO A 209 -16.22 -16.42 -3.93
C PRO A 209 -14.97 -16.73 -4.76
N ASP A 210 -14.51 -17.99 -4.72
CA ASP A 210 -13.27 -18.43 -5.39
C ASP A 210 -13.24 -18.08 -6.89
N GLU A 211 -14.37 -18.23 -7.56
CA GLU A 211 -14.55 -17.93 -9.00
C GLU A 211 -14.37 -16.46 -9.33
N MET A 212 -14.61 -15.56 -8.40
CA MET A 212 -14.53 -14.11 -8.56
C MET A 212 -13.25 -13.49 -8.01
N ARG A 213 -12.44 -14.24 -7.24
CA ARG A 213 -11.24 -13.71 -6.56
C ARG A 213 -10.28 -12.98 -7.49
N GLY A 214 -9.99 -13.56 -8.66
CA GLY A 214 -9.09 -12.94 -9.62
C GLY A 214 -9.61 -11.61 -10.16
N ARG A 215 -10.92 -11.54 -10.46
CA ARG A 215 -11.59 -10.35 -10.99
C ARG A 215 -11.66 -9.25 -9.93
N VAL A 216 -12.05 -9.58 -8.71
CA VAL A 216 -12.11 -8.64 -7.58
C VAL A 216 -10.72 -8.15 -7.20
N SER A 217 -9.71 -9.02 -7.18
CA SER A 217 -8.30 -8.61 -6.97
C SER A 217 -7.82 -7.62 -8.02
N ALA A 218 -8.13 -7.85 -9.30
CA ALA A 218 -7.75 -6.94 -10.38
C ALA A 218 -8.41 -5.56 -10.20
N VAL A 219 -9.70 -5.52 -9.86
CA VAL A 219 -10.42 -4.29 -9.55
C VAL A 219 -9.82 -3.58 -8.35
N ASN A 220 -9.55 -4.30 -7.25
CA ASN A 220 -8.93 -3.74 -6.05
C ASN A 220 -7.55 -3.14 -6.35
N SER A 221 -6.70 -3.84 -7.12
CA SER A 221 -5.39 -3.33 -7.52
C SER A 221 -5.48 -2.07 -8.40
N MET A 222 -6.49 -2.00 -9.27
CA MET A 222 -6.74 -0.81 -10.08
C MET A 222 -7.15 0.38 -9.21
N PHE A 223 -8.02 0.17 -8.22
CA PHE A 223 -8.41 1.23 -7.28
C PHE A 223 -7.23 1.71 -6.45
N ILE A 224 -6.43 0.79 -5.88
CA ILE A 224 -5.23 1.13 -5.10
C ILE A 224 -4.22 1.92 -5.97
N GLY A 225 -3.90 1.44 -7.17
CA GLY A 225 -2.97 2.12 -8.06
C GLY A 225 -3.48 3.51 -8.44
N SER A 226 -4.75 3.62 -8.86
CA SER A 226 -5.32 4.91 -9.23
C SER A 226 -5.38 5.89 -8.06
N SER A 227 -5.71 5.44 -6.84
CA SER A 227 -5.74 6.34 -5.67
C SER A 227 -4.35 6.82 -5.26
N ASN A 228 -3.31 6.01 -5.40
CA ASN A 228 -1.93 6.44 -5.17
C ASN A 228 -1.53 7.55 -6.16
N GLU A 229 -1.67 7.31 -7.46
CA GLU A 229 -1.28 8.28 -8.50
C GLU A 229 -2.07 9.59 -8.41
N ILE A 230 -3.39 9.51 -8.21
CA ILE A 230 -4.25 10.69 -8.06
C ILE A 230 -3.93 11.41 -6.75
N GLY A 231 -3.64 10.67 -5.67
CA GLY A 231 -3.26 11.24 -4.37
C GLY A 231 -1.91 11.96 -4.41
N GLU A 232 -0.92 11.42 -5.14
CA GLU A 232 0.35 12.12 -5.36
C GLU A 232 0.16 13.42 -6.15
N PHE A 233 -0.67 13.39 -7.19
CA PHE A 233 -1.03 14.59 -7.95
C PHE A 233 -1.79 15.61 -7.08
N GLU A 234 -2.79 15.17 -6.31
CA GLU A 234 -3.56 16.00 -5.39
C GLU A 234 -2.65 16.68 -4.37
N SER A 235 -1.77 15.91 -3.72
CA SER A 235 -0.81 16.43 -2.75
C SER A 235 0.12 17.48 -3.35
N GLY A 236 0.60 17.25 -4.58
CA GLY A 236 1.42 18.23 -5.31
C GLY A 236 0.64 19.51 -5.64
N ALA A 237 -0.59 19.38 -6.15
CA ALA A 237 -1.46 20.50 -6.47
C ALA A 237 -1.82 21.31 -5.22
N THR A 238 -2.20 20.64 -4.14
CA THR A 238 -2.54 21.28 -2.86
C THR A 238 -1.32 21.97 -2.26
N ALA A 239 -0.13 21.38 -2.34
CA ALA A 239 1.11 21.99 -1.88
C ALA A 239 1.49 23.23 -2.69
N SER A 240 1.19 23.26 -3.99
CA SER A 240 1.42 24.45 -4.83
C SER A 240 0.52 25.63 -4.48
N LEU A 241 -0.69 25.37 -3.97
CA LEU A 241 -1.68 26.39 -3.62
C LEU A 241 -1.50 26.94 -2.21
N MET A 242 -1.26 26.08 -1.22
CA MET A 242 -1.22 26.48 0.20
C MET A 242 0.13 26.25 0.88
N GLY A 243 1.11 25.72 0.16
CA GLY A 243 2.41 25.34 0.72
C GLY A 243 2.48 23.91 1.23
N THR A 244 3.70 23.38 1.36
CA THR A 244 3.95 21.95 1.67
C THR A 244 3.42 21.54 3.04
N VAL A 245 3.71 22.29 4.10
CA VAL A 245 3.28 21.95 5.46
C VAL A 245 1.75 21.98 5.60
N PRO A 246 1.05 23.06 5.20
CA PRO A 246 -0.42 23.07 5.24
C PRO A 246 -1.05 21.97 4.40
N ALA A 247 -0.49 21.61 3.24
CA ALA A 247 -1.00 20.54 2.38
C ALA A 247 -0.95 19.18 3.09
N VAL A 248 0.17 18.83 3.74
CA VAL A 248 0.27 17.57 4.51
C VAL A 248 -0.69 17.55 5.69
N ILE A 249 -0.82 18.66 6.43
CA ILE A 249 -1.77 18.76 7.54
C ILE A 249 -3.21 18.62 7.02
N PHE A 250 -3.54 19.28 5.92
CA PHE A 250 -4.84 19.17 5.27
C PHE A 250 -5.15 17.73 4.88
N GLY A 251 -4.21 17.04 4.24
CA GLY A 251 -4.37 15.63 3.86
C GLY A 251 -4.62 14.71 5.05
N GLY A 252 -3.86 14.87 6.15
CA GLY A 252 -4.10 14.13 7.38
C GLY A 252 -5.47 14.44 8.04
N CYS A 253 -5.90 15.70 8.02
CA CYS A 253 -7.23 16.10 8.51
C CYS A 253 -8.36 15.50 7.66
N MET A 254 -8.20 15.50 6.32
CA MET A 254 -9.16 14.90 5.41
C MET A 254 -9.24 13.38 5.61
N THR A 255 -8.11 12.69 5.81
CA THR A 255 -8.09 11.27 6.16
C THR A 255 -8.87 11.00 7.45
N CYS A 256 -8.65 11.79 8.50
CA CYS A 256 -9.42 11.68 9.76
C CYS A 256 -10.92 11.94 9.53
N LEU A 257 -11.28 12.94 8.72
CA LEU A 257 -12.65 13.24 8.35
C LEU A 257 -13.34 12.09 7.62
N VAL A 258 -12.65 11.49 6.64
CA VAL A 258 -13.14 10.31 5.89
C VAL A 258 -13.47 9.17 6.85
N VAL A 259 -12.60 8.91 7.83
CA VAL A 259 -12.86 7.87 8.86
C VAL A 259 -14.10 8.21 9.69
N ILE A 260 -14.22 9.45 10.15
CA ILE A 260 -15.39 9.90 10.93
C ILE A 260 -16.68 9.74 10.13
N VAL A 261 -16.70 10.20 8.87
CA VAL A 261 -17.85 10.03 7.98
C VAL A 261 -18.17 8.56 7.79
N THR A 262 -17.16 7.72 7.50
CA THR A 262 -17.34 6.27 7.31
C THR A 262 -17.86 5.58 8.56
N PHE A 263 -17.42 5.99 9.75
CA PHE A 263 -17.90 5.45 11.02
C PHE A 263 -19.41 5.65 11.20
N PHE A 264 -19.95 6.79 10.78
CA PHE A 264 -21.38 7.10 10.89
C PHE A 264 -22.20 6.54 9.71
N THR A 265 -21.66 6.53 8.50
CA THR A 265 -22.40 6.14 7.29
C THR A 265 -22.35 4.64 7.00
N SER A 266 -21.34 3.92 7.49
CA SER A 266 -21.12 2.50 7.19
C SER A 266 -21.16 1.59 8.43
N PRO A 267 -22.34 1.30 9.01
CA PRO A 267 -22.47 0.39 10.16
C PRO A 267 -21.95 -1.02 9.88
N SER A 268 -21.94 -1.43 8.62
CA SER A 268 -21.44 -2.73 8.15
C SER A 268 -19.95 -2.91 8.41
N ILE A 269 -19.13 -1.87 8.23
CA ILE A 269 -17.69 -1.91 8.61
C ILE A 269 -17.58 -1.98 10.14
N ARG A 270 -18.27 -1.11 10.86
CA ARG A 270 -18.13 -1.00 12.33
C ARG A 270 -18.43 -2.29 13.07
N LYS A 271 -19.38 -3.09 12.56
CA LYS A 271 -19.81 -4.38 13.16
C LYS A 271 -19.05 -5.58 12.60
N LEU A 272 -18.07 -5.36 11.74
CA LEU A 272 -17.39 -6.44 11.05
C LEU A 272 -16.49 -7.23 11.99
N GLU A 273 -16.66 -8.54 12.00
CA GLU A 273 -15.82 -9.52 12.68
C GLU A 273 -15.25 -10.50 11.64
N LEU A 274 -13.98 -10.82 11.77
CA LEU A 274 -13.35 -11.88 10.97
C LEU A 274 -13.66 -13.22 11.67
N LYS A 275 -14.77 -13.88 11.27
CA LYS A 275 -15.07 -15.24 11.74
C LYS A 275 -14.19 -16.21 10.98
N GLU A 276 -13.42 -17.03 11.72
CA GLU A 276 -12.85 -18.25 11.14
C GLU A 276 -14.00 -19.12 10.64
N HIS A 277 -13.94 -19.52 9.36
CA HIS A 277 -14.68 -20.71 8.93
C HIS A 277 -14.04 -21.86 9.71
N SER A 278 -14.70 -22.29 10.78
CA SER A 278 -14.42 -23.58 11.40
C SER A 278 -14.64 -24.62 10.29
N ALA A 279 -13.55 -25.22 9.82
CA ALA A 279 -13.59 -26.43 9.03
C ALA A 279 -14.09 -27.56 9.94
N THR A 280 -15.41 -27.63 10.14
CA THR A 280 -16.15 -28.75 10.69
C THR A 280 -17.54 -28.67 10.08
N ASP A 281 -17.69 -29.32 8.92
CA ASP A 281 -18.74 -30.32 8.65
C ASP A 281 -18.40 -31.02 7.32
#